data_690da1e6afa28a4c474f49ad737faf45
#
_entry.id   690da1e6afa28a4c474f49ad737faf45
#
_cell.length_a   1.000
_cell.length_b   1.000
_cell.length_c   1.000
_cell.angle_alpha   90.00
_cell.angle_beta   90.00
_cell.angle_gamma   90.00
#
_symmetry.space_group_name_H-M   'P 1'
#
loop_
_entity.id
_entity.type
_entity.pdbx_description
1 polymer ?
#
loop_
_entity_poly.entity_id
_entity_poly.type
_entity_poly.pdbx_seq_one_letter_code
_entity_poly.pdbx_strand_id
1 'polypeptide(L)'
;MSILLFISCSDEQILPEQQYTLEKVKSRGELLCGVHNTNLQGFSYKDKSDQWSGMDVDICRAVAAAVLGDARKVQYIPIHSYGRFRAVQLGRVDILSRNVTWTLSRDALFGIDFTAVTYYDGQSFLVPQKLNIKKLTDLHGYRICVLSQSSTQINIDDYFHNHGIAYRPVIIQDAKDLLAAYINGKCDAYTDDSTLLEIKRKTLQESDQHIVLPHIISKEPISPVVIQGDSQWRDIVRWSIFAMLNAEEHNITSTNVENAKNKLKHNPAVMRLLGYTDNIGATLGLQPDWAYQIIKQVGNYSELYERNLGSASELNIPRRLNKLWTQGGIMYAPPML
;
A
#
# COMPACT_ATOMS: atom_id res chain seq x y z
N MET A 1 -47.80 50.24 29.53
CA MET A 1 -47.68 48.90 28.87
C MET A 1 -46.41 48.93 28.01
N SER A 2 -45.27 48.54 28.63
CA SER A 2 -43.97 48.58 27.98
C SER A 2 -43.67 47.27 27.32
N ILE A 3 -43.47 47.27 26.00
CA ILE A 3 -43.11 46.10 25.21
C ILE A 3 -41.57 45.97 25.23
N LEU A 4 -41.07 44.94 25.90
CA LEU A 4 -39.66 44.54 25.83
C LEU A 4 -39.45 43.70 24.56
N LEU A 5 -38.70 44.26 23.58
CA LEU A 5 -38.17 43.54 22.42
C LEU A 5 -36.93 42.75 22.86
N PHE A 6 -37.08 41.41 22.91
CA PHE A 6 -35.89 40.51 22.97
C PHE A 6 -35.26 40.41 21.61
N ILE A 7 -34.07 40.99 21.44
CA ILE A 7 -33.18 40.75 20.29
C ILE A 7 -32.44 39.46 20.64
N SER A 8 -32.81 38.37 19.99
CA SER A 8 -32.03 37.12 19.99
C SER A 8 -30.87 37.28 19.03
N CYS A 9 -29.66 37.51 19.55
CA CYS A 9 -28.43 37.28 18.78
C CYS A 9 -28.21 35.77 18.71
N SER A 10 -28.46 35.16 17.56
CA SER A 10 -27.96 33.85 17.25
C SER A 10 -26.47 34.02 16.88
N ASP A 11 -25.58 33.67 17.81
CA ASP A 11 -24.18 33.39 17.47
C ASP A 11 -24.17 32.20 16.52
N GLU A 12 -24.15 32.45 15.23
CA GLU A 12 -23.69 31.46 14.24
C GLU A 12 -22.26 31.16 14.58
N GLN A 13 -22.02 30.07 15.27
CA GLN A 13 -20.69 29.48 15.37
C GLN A 13 -20.27 29.10 13.95
N ILE A 14 -19.47 29.96 13.33
CA ILE A 14 -18.74 29.64 12.09
C ILE A 14 -17.81 28.48 12.46
N LEU A 15 -18.26 27.24 12.19
CA LEU A 15 -17.37 26.10 12.26
C LEU A 15 -16.20 26.37 11.33
N PRO A 16 -14.96 26.15 11.76
CA PRO A 16 -13.80 26.37 10.89
C PRO A 16 -14.01 25.53 9.62
N GLU A 17 -13.92 26.19 8.47
CA GLU A 17 -14.06 25.57 7.16
C GLU A 17 -13.14 24.36 7.09
N GLN A 18 -13.73 23.17 6.94
CA GLN A 18 -12.98 21.92 6.93
C GLN A 18 -12.15 21.86 5.65
N GLN A 19 -10.90 22.32 5.73
CA GLN A 19 -10.00 22.32 4.60
C GLN A 19 -9.70 20.87 4.18
N TYR A 20 -10.15 20.49 2.98
CA TYR A 20 -9.95 19.16 2.41
C TYR A 20 -8.47 18.89 2.10
N THR A 21 -8.09 17.61 2.04
CA THR A 21 -6.67 17.21 1.90
C THR A 21 -6.07 17.69 0.59
N LEU A 22 -6.83 17.67 -0.52
CA LEU A 22 -6.36 18.18 -1.81
C LEU A 22 -5.87 19.62 -1.73
N GLU A 23 -6.61 20.48 -1.07
CA GLU A 23 -6.28 21.91 -0.92
C GLU A 23 -5.05 22.10 -0.04
N LYS A 24 -4.94 21.33 1.06
CA LYS A 24 -3.75 21.33 1.92
C LYS A 24 -2.49 20.91 1.15
N VAL A 25 -2.57 19.84 0.37
CA VAL A 25 -1.45 19.37 -0.45
C VAL A 25 -1.05 20.40 -1.51
N LYS A 26 -2.04 20.97 -2.22
CA LYS A 26 -1.78 22.02 -3.23
C LYS A 26 -1.17 23.28 -2.62
N SER A 27 -1.69 23.77 -1.51
CA SER A 27 -1.19 24.98 -0.85
C SER A 27 0.21 24.80 -0.26
N ARG A 28 0.50 23.61 0.28
CA ARG A 28 1.82 23.25 0.79
C ARG A 28 2.82 22.99 -0.34
N GLY A 29 2.34 22.56 -1.50
CA GLY A 29 3.17 22.19 -2.66
C GLY A 29 3.92 20.86 -2.50
N GLU A 30 3.57 20.04 -1.52
CA GLU A 30 4.22 18.79 -1.21
C GLU A 30 3.22 17.78 -0.59
N LEU A 31 3.38 16.49 -0.90
CA LEU A 31 2.59 15.38 -0.35
C LEU A 31 3.30 14.78 0.88
N LEU A 32 2.61 14.65 2.01
CA LEU A 32 3.12 13.94 3.19
C LEU A 32 2.73 12.47 3.12
N CYS A 33 3.72 11.60 2.87
CA CYS A 33 3.54 10.17 2.70
C CYS A 33 4.07 9.40 3.92
N GLY A 34 3.18 8.72 4.64
CA GLY A 34 3.55 7.79 5.71
C GLY A 34 4.06 6.48 5.12
N VAL A 35 5.29 6.10 5.47
CA VAL A 35 5.97 4.89 5.01
C VAL A 35 6.41 4.00 6.17
N HIS A 36 6.91 2.81 5.87
CA HIS A 36 7.42 1.90 6.90
C HIS A 36 8.64 2.51 7.61
N ASN A 37 8.71 2.36 8.94
CA ASN A 37 9.82 2.87 9.76
C ASN A 37 11.07 1.97 9.75
N THR A 38 10.97 0.78 9.18
CA THR A 38 12.11 -0.10 8.91
C THR A 38 12.43 -0.07 7.42
N ASN A 39 13.66 -0.46 7.07
CA ASN A 39 14.09 -0.53 5.67
C ASN A 39 13.46 -1.77 5.00
N LEU A 40 12.20 -1.65 4.56
CA LEU A 40 11.44 -2.74 3.96
C LEU A 40 11.68 -2.78 2.46
N GLN A 41 12.72 -3.52 2.03
CA GLN A 41 13.11 -3.65 0.63
C GLN A 41 11.92 -4.07 -0.24
N GLY A 42 11.80 -3.48 -1.41
CA GLY A 42 10.70 -3.69 -2.35
C GLY A 42 9.42 -2.89 -2.05
N PHE A 43 9.16 -2.48 -0.81
CA PHE A 43 7.98 -1.68 -0.45
C PHE A 43 8.32 -0.24 -0.06
N SER A 44 9.11 -0.03 0.99
CA SER A 44 9.60 1.30 1.35
C SER A 44 10.96 1.17 2.05
N TYR A 45 11.99 1.62 1.40
CA TYR A 45 13.37 1.54 1.88
C TYR A 45 14.21 2.67 1.29
N LYS A 46 15.34 2.95 1.92
CA LYS A 46 16.34 3.82 1.35
C LYS A 46 17.37 3.00 0.59
N ASP A 47 17.60 3.38 -0.66
CA ASP A 47 18.60 2.74 -1.51
C ASP A 47 20.04 3.15 -1.12
N LYS A 48 21.02 2.67 -1.89
CA LYS A 48 22.45 2.95 -1.67
C LYS A 48 22.82 4.44 -1.77
N SER A 49 21.95 5.26 -2.37
CA SER A 49 22.10 6.71 -2.53
C SER A 49 21.27 7.49 -1.47
N ASP A 50 20.78 6.82 -0.42
CA ASP A 50 19.87 7.36 0.62
C ASP A 50 18.54 7.90 0.05
N GLN A 51 18.14 7.45 -1.14
CA GLN A 51 16.88 7.81 -1.77
C GLN A 51 15.79 6.80 -1.44
N TRP A 52 14.60 7.29 -1.13
CA TRP A 52 13.44 6.44 -0.91
C TRP A 52 13.08 5.66 -2.18
N SER A 53 12.79 4.37 -2.04
CA SER A 53 12.45 3.46 -3.13
C SER A 53 11.47 2.39 -2.66
N GLY A 54 10.74 1.78 -3.58
CA GLY A 54 9.78 0.71 -3.29
C GLY A 54 8.36 0.99 -3.78
N MET A 55 7.51 -0.03 -3.78
CA MET A 55 6.13 0.07 -4.26
C MET A 55 5.31 1.13 -3.51
N ASP A 56 5.39 1.15 -2.17
CA ASP A 56 4.69 2.13 -1.33
C ASP A 56 5.14 3.56 -1.64
N VAL A 57 6.44 3.73 -1.91
CA VAL A 57 7.05 5.01 -2.29
C VAL A 57 6.55 5.47 -3.66
N ASP A 58 6.50 4.56 -4.62
CA ASP A 58 6.06 4.87 -5.98
C ASP A 58 4.56 5.20 -6.06
N ILE A 59 3.73 4.61 -5.20
CA ILE A 59 2.31 5.01 -5.07
C ILE A 59 2.22 6.48 -4.62
N CYS A 60 3.02 6.90 -3.64
CA CYS A 60 3.03 8.31 -3.22
C CYS A 60 3.56 9.24 -4.32
N ARG A 61 4.56 8.81 -5.08
CA ARG A 61 5.05 9.53 -6.27
C ARG A 61 3.98 9.69 -7.32
N ALA A 62 3.17 8.64 -7.56
CA ALA A 62 2.06 8.69 -8.50
C ALA A 62 1.00 9.71 -8.08
N VAL A 63 0.63 9.74 -6.79
CA VAL A 63 -0.30 10.74 -6.26
C VAL A 63 0.28 12.16 -6.36
N ALA A 64 1.55 12.37 -6.05
CA ALA A 64 2.20 13.68 -6.20
C ALA A 64 2.28 14.13 -7.66
N ALA A 65 2.58 13.23 -8.59
CA ALA A 65 2.53 13.50 -10.03
C ALA A 65 1.13 13.93 -10.48
N ALA A 66 0.07 13.24 -10.00
CA ALA A 66 -1.31 13.56 -10.33
C ALA A 66 -1.74 14.94 -9.81
N VAL A 67 -1.38 15.27 -8.56
CA VAL A 67 -1.89 16.44 -7.84
C VAL A 67 -1.04 17.69 -8.09
N LEU A 68 0.29 17.51 -8.12
CA LEU A 68 1.29 18.60 -8.14
C LEU A 68 2.08 18.66 -9.46
N GLY A 69 1.82 17.73 -10.40
CA GLY A 69 2.54 17.63 -11.67
C GLY A 69 4.01 17.19 -11.53
N ASP A 70 4.47 16.83 -10.33
CA ASP A 70 5.86 16.45 -10.07
C ASP A 70 5.93 15.31 -9.03
N ALA A 71 6.36 14.12 -9.45
CA ALA A 71 6.51 12.93 -8.62
C ALA A 71 7.54 13.08 -7.48
N ARG A 72 8.41 14.09 -7.54
CA ARG A 72 9.45 14.34 -6.52
C ARG A 72 8.93 15.15 -5.33
N LYS A 73 7.75 15.76 -5.44
CA LYS A 73 7.13 16.58 -4.39
C LYS A 73 6.48 15.72 -3.31
N VAL A 74 7.27 14.89 -2.66
CA VAL A 74 6.84 13.97 -1.59
C VAL A 74 7.81 14.06 -0.41
N GLN A 75 7.26 14.33 0.77
CA GLN A 75 7.96 14.15 2.04
C GLN A 75 7.59 12.77 2.62
N TYR A 76 8.57 11.90 2.78
CA TYR A 76 8.37 10.57 3.37
C TYR A 76 8.55 10.62 4.87
N ILE A 77 7.54 10.12 5.61
CA ILE A 77 7.48 10.13 7.07
C ILE A 77 7.45 8.68 7.56
N PRO A 78 8.56 8.17 8.15
CA PRO A 78 8.60 6.84 8.74
C PRO A 78 7.64 6.73 9.91
N ILE A 79 6.75 5.72 9.90
CA ILE A 79 5.70 5.53 10.90
C ILE A 79 5.75 4.11 11.46
N HIS A 80 5.74 3.98 12.79
CA HIS A 80 5.63 2.70 13.48
C HIS A 80 4.26 2.05 13.31
N SER A 81 4.19 0.72 13.38
CA SER A 81 2.95 -0.05 13.19
C SER A 81 1.85 0.34 14.19
N TYR A 82 2.21 0.60 15.45
CA TYR A 82 1.26 0.93 16.52
C TYR A 82 0.66 2.36 16.43
N GLY A 83 1.27 3.27 15.67
CA GLY A 83 0.81 4.67 15.55
C GLY A 83 0.27 5.06 14.18
N ARG A 84 0.26 4.12 13.22
CA ARG A 84 0.05 4.43 11.80
C ARG A 84 -1.32 5.07 11.49
N PHE A 85 -2.40 4.54 12.03
CA PHE A 85 -3.75 5.08 11.79
C PHE A 85 -3.95 6.41 12.51
N ARG A 86 -3.38 6.55 13.71
CA ARG A 86 -3.43 7.82 14.44
C ARG A 86 -2.71 8.95 13.70
N ALA A 87 -1.64 8.63 12.97
CA ALA A 87 -0.94 9.61 12.14
C ALA A 87 -1.83 10.17 11.01
N VAL A 88 -2.64 9.31 10.38
CA VAL A 88 -3.64 9.71 9.37
C VAL A 88 -4.74 10.56 10.02
N GLN A 89 -5.32 10.09 11.12
CA GLN A 89 -6.39 10.81 11.84
C GLN A 89 -5.99 12.23 12.28
N LEU A 90 -4.72 12.40 12.67
CA LEU A 90 -4.18 13.70 13.10
C LEU A 90 -3.65 14.56 11.94
N GLY A 91 -3.80 14.11 10.69
CA GLY A 91 -3.28 14.85 9.52
C GLY A 91 -1.76 14.99 9.51
N ARG A 92 -1.02 14.10 10.19
CA ARG A 92 0.46 14.07 10.14
C ARG A 92 0.96 13.54 8.80
N VAL A 93 0.14 12.80 8.10
CA VAL A 93 0.34 12.33 6.74
C VAL A 93 -0.96 12.49 5.96
N ASP A 94 -0.85 12.77 4.66
CA ASP A 94 -2.00 12.88 3.75
C ASP A 94 -2.41 11.52 3.22
N ILE A 95 -1.45 10.62 3.09
CA ILE A 95 -1.60 9.22 2.68
C ILE A 95 -0.67 8.36 3.52
N LEU A 96 -1.15 7.19 3.93
CA LEU A 96 -0.33 6.14 4.52
C LEU A 96 -0.19 5.01 3.51
N SER A 97 0.96 4.91 2.87
CA SER A 97 1.37 3.81 1.98
C SER A 97 2.46 3.02 2.69
N ARG A 98 2.06 1.93 3.40
CA ARG A 98 2.89 1.30 4.40
C ARG A 98 2.57 -0.19 4.57
N ASN A 99 2.34 -0.91 3.48
CA ASN A 99 2.00 -2.34 3.54
C ASN A 99 0.84 -2.62 4.52
N VAL A 100 -0.29 -1.92 4.37
CA VAL A 100 -1.43 -2.05 5.28
C VAL A 100 -2.48 -2.97 4.70
N THR A 101 -2.73 -4.09 5.38
CA THR A 101 -3.82 -5.02 5.03
C THR A 101 -5.18 -4.38 5.24
N TRP A 102 -6.03 -4.42 4.25
CA TRP A 102 -7.43 -4.00 4.34
C TRP A 102 -8.25 -5.06 5.09
N THR A 103 -8.80 -4.68 6.24
CA THR A 103 -9.70 -5.53 7.03
C THR A 103 -10.93 -4.74 7.45
N LEU A 104 -12.04 -5.44 7.67
CA LEU A 104 -13.29 -4.82 8.14
C LEU A 104 -13.07 -3.97 9.41
N SER A 105 -12.36 -4.51 10.39
CA SER A 105 -12.12 -3.81 11.65
C SER A 105 -11.32 -2.52 11.47
N ARG A 106 -10.32 -2.52 10.57
CA ARG A 106 -9.52 -1.33 10.28
C ARG A 106 -10.33 -0.28 9.54
N ASP A 107 -11.12 -0.71 8.56
CA ASP A 107 -11.95 0.15 7.72
C ASP A 107 -13.07 0.81 8.55
N ALA A 108 -13.74 0.04 9.42
CA ALA A 108 -14.91 0.50 10.14
C ALA A 108 -14.60 1.24 11.46
N LEU A 109 -13.46 0.99 12.12
CA LEU A 109 -13.24 1.43 13.50
C LEU A 109 -12.20 2.55 13.66
N PHE A 110 -11.32 2.76 12.68
CA PHE A 110 -10.18 3.66 12.86
C PHE A 110 -10.31 5.02 12.18
N GLY A 111 -11.48 5.39 11.66
CA GLY A 111 -11.71 6.69 11.01
C GLY A 111 -10.76 6.91 9.82
N ILE A 112 -10.51 5.88 9.05
CA ILE A 112 -9.69 5.85 7.84
C ILE A 112 -10.47 5.19 6.71
N ASP A 113 -10.15 5.55 5.48
CA ASP A 113 -10.67 4.91 4.27
C ASP A 113 -9.54 4.21 3.52
N PHE A 114 -9.75 2.95 3.15
CA PHE A 114 -8.90 2.26 2.19
C PHE A 114 -9.19 2.73 0.77
N THR A 115 -8.17 2.76 -0.09
CA THR A 115 -8.32 3.33 -1.44
C THR A 115 -8.49 2.26 -2.51
N ALA A 116 -7.41 1.64 -2.96
CA ALA A 116 -7.43 0.51 -3.88
C ALA A 116 -6.34 -0.48 -3.48
N VAL A 117 -6.57 -1.77 -3.74
CA VAL A 117 -5.54 -2.79 -3.47
C VAL A 117 -4.38 -2.60 -4.43
N THR A 118 -3.18 -2.41 -3.86
CA THR A 118 -1.92 -2.26 -4.60
C THR A 118 -1.13 -3.56 -4.68
N TYR A 119 -1.39 -4.49 -3.76
CA TYR A 119 -0.73 -5.78 -3.71
C TYR A 119 -1.59 -6.82 -3.00
N TYR A 120 -1.71 -8.01 -3.57
CA TYR A 120 -2.34 -9.17 -2.94
C TYR A 120 -1.28 -10.11 -2.41
N ASP A 121 -1.30 -10.34 -1.10
CA ASP A 121 -0.43 -11.27 -0.39
C ASP A 121 -1.25 -12.25 0.46
N GLY A 122 -0.58 -13.03 1.25
CA GLY A 122 -1.13 -13.93 2.24
C GLY A 122 -0.06 -14.36 3.24
N GLN A 123 -0.47 -14.68 4.44
CA GLN A 123 0.41 -15.07 5.53
C GLN A 123 0.96 -16.48 5.33
N SER A 124 2.26 -16.65 5.63
CA SER A 124 2.97 -17.92 5.61
C SER A 124 3.97 -18.01 6.77
N PHE A 125 4.91 -18.95 6.68
CA PHE A 125 5.88 -19.25 7.71
C PHE A 125 7.28 -19.39 7.11
N LEU A 126 8.26 -18.74 7.73
CA LEU A 126 9.68 -18.96 7.50
C LEU A 126 10.17 -19.95 8.55
N VAL A 127 10.77 -21.05 8.10
CA VAL A 127 11.28 -22.12 8.97
C VAL A 127 12.67 -22.57 8.54
N PRO A 128 13.52 -23.08 9.47
CA PRO A 128 14.75 -23.78 9.09
C PRO A 128 14.43 -25.02 8.26
N GLN A 129 15.12 -25.23 7.15
CA GLN A 129 14.93 -26.38 6.25
C GLN A 129 15.12 -27.72 6.98
N LYS A 130 16.02 -27.76 7.96
CA LYS A 130 16.29 -28.95 8.79
C LYS A 130 15.07 -29.44 9.58
N LEU A 131 14.07 -28.61 9.84
CA LEU A 131 12.83 -29.04 10.51
C LEU A 131 11.94 -29.90 9.60
N ASN A 132 12.19 -29.93 8.30
CA ASN A 132 11.49 -30.78 7.32
C ASN A 132 9.95 -30.66 7.39
N ILE A 133 9.44 -29.46 7.66
CA ILE A 133 7.99 -29.18 7.71
C ILE A 133 7.37 -29.40 6.33
N LYS A 134 6.41 -30.30 6.23
CA LYS A 134 5.71 -30.63 4.97
C LYS A 134 4.29 -30.05 4.92
N LYS A 135 3.63 -29.96 6.05
CA LYS A 135 2.27 -29.45 6.22
C LYS A 135 2.18 -28.60 7.50
N LEU A 136 1.20 -27.72 7.58
CA LEU A 136 1.08 -26.79 8.71
C LEU A 136 0.86 -27.51 10.05
N THR A 137 0.26 -28.70 10.05
CA THR A 137 0.11 -29.51 11.28
C THR A 137 1.44 -29.96 11.88
N ASP A 138 2.53 -29.96 11.08
CA ASP A 138 3.88 -30.29 11.59
C ASP A 138 4.44 -29.18 12.50
N LEU A 139 3.82 -27.98 12.48
CA LEU A 139 4.15 -26.87 13.38
C LEU A 139 3.54 -27.02 14.78
N HIS A 140 2.85 -28.12 15.08
CA HIS A 140 2.27 -28.36 16.40
C HIS A 140 3.33 -28.35 17.51
N GLY A 141 3.08 -27.53 18.54
CA GLY A 141 3.98 -27.38 19.70
C GLY A 141 5.18 -26.46 19.48
N TYR A 142 5.43 -25.98 18.27
CA TYR A 142 6.55 -25.06 17.98
C TYR A 142 6.33 -23.66 18.56
N ARG A 143 7.44 -22.95 18.83
CA ARG A 143 7.46 -21.53 19.17
C ARG A 143 7.43 -20.73 17.86
N ILE A 144 6.45 -19.83 17.71
CA ILE A 144 6.28 -19.05 16.49
C ILE A 144 6.34 -17.56 16.83
N CYS A 145 7.31 -16.86 16.25
CA CYS A 145 7.40 -15.40 16.35
C CYS A 145 6.32 -14.72 15.50
N VAL A 146 5.61 -13.78 16.09
CA VAL A 146 4.56 -12.99 15.45
C VAL A 146 4.56 -11.55 15.97
N LEU A 147 4.24 -10.60 15.10
CA LEU A 147 4.14 -9.19 15.45
C LEU A 147 2.88 -8.92 16.28
N SER A 148 3.03 -8.22 17.38
CA SER A 148 1.93 -7.75 18.23
C SER A 148 0.99 -6.82 17.47
N GLN A 149 -0.32 -6.92 17.72
CA GLN A 149 -1.37 -6.05 17.17
C GLN A 149 -1.39 -6.02 15.62
N SER A 150 -1.01 -7.12 14.99
CA SER A 150 -1.02 -7.30 13.53
C SER A 150 -2.18 -8.21 13.10
N SER A 151 -2.55 -8.16 11.81
CA SER A 151 -3.45 -9.15 11.20
C SER A 151 -2.86 -10.56 11.30
N THR A 152 -1.54 -10.69 11.16
CA THR A 152 -0.84 -11.97 11.24
C THR A 152 -0.99 -12.66 12.59
N GLN A 153 -1.07 -11.92 13.70
CA GLN A 153 -1.35 -12.51 15.02
C GLN A 153 -2.75 -13.10 15.08
N ILE A 154 -3.77 -12.38 14.63
CA ILE A 154 -5.15 -12.84 14.62
C ILE A 154 -5.31 -14.06 13.69
N ASN A 155 -4.75 -13.96 12.48
CA ASN A 155 -4.88 -15.02 11.49
C ASN A 155 -4.25 -16.35 11.94
N ILE A 156 -3.07 -16.33 12.57
CA ILE A 156 -2.45 -17.58 13.05
C ILE A 156 -3.28 -18.19 14.19
N ASP A 157 -3.78 -17.39 15.14
CA ASP A 157 -4.61 -17.84 16.23
C ASP A 157 -5.88 -18.52 15.70
N ASP A 158 -6.59 -17.87 14.78
CA ASP A 158 -7.81 -18.38 14.16
C ASP A 158 -7.55 -19.65 13.34
N TYR A 159 -6.55 -19.62 12.46
CA TYR A 159 -6.25 -20.74 11.59
C TYR A 159 -5.83 -21.98 12.39
N PHE A 160 -4.93 -21.81 13.36
CA PHE A 160 -4.42 -22.92 14.16
C PHE A 160 -5.48 -23.50 15.08
N HIS A 161 -6.31 -22.63 15.70
CA HIS A 161 -7.46 -23.07 16.49
C HIS A 161 -8.42 -23.95 15.65
N ASN A 162 -8.80 -23.47 14.48
CA ASN A 162 -9.75 -24.17 13.60
C ASN A 162 -9.22 -25.50 13.06
N HIS A 163 -7.89 -25.68 13.03
CA HIS A 163 -7.25 -26.91 12.55
C HIS A 163 -6.69 -27.81 13.68
N GLY A 164 -6.96 -27.45 14.95
CA GLY A 164 -6.46 -28.22 16.11
C GLY A 164 -4.94 -28.20 16.26
N ILE A 165 -4.28 -27.15 15.78
CA ILE A 165 -2.81 -27.00 15.87
C ILE A 165 -2.49 -26.15 17.10
N ALA A 166 -1.97 -26.77 18.16
CA ALA A 166 -1.45 -26.01 19.29
C ALA A 166 -0.05 -25.45 18.95
N TYR A 167 0.23 -24.21 19.34
CA TYR A 167 1.54 -23.61 19.18
C TYR A 167 1.89 -22.71 20.39
N ARG A 168 3.12 -22.22 20.47
CA ARG A 168 3.59 -21.31 21.50
C ARG A 168 3.90 -19.96 20.89
N PRO A 169 3.00 -18.96 21.04
CA PRO A 169 3.25 -17.62 20.47
C PRO A 169 4.42 -16.92 21.15
N VAL A 170 5.34 -16.38 20.38
CA VAL A 170 6.40 -15.46 20.81
C VAL A 170 6.06 -14.10 20.24
N ILE A 171 5.40 -13.29 21.08
CA ILE A 171 4.90 -11.96 20.68
C ILE A 171 6.04 -10.96 20.67
N ILE A 172 6.31 -10.35 19.53
CA ILE A 172 7.32 -9.31 19.33
C ILE A 172 6.62 -7.97 19.11
N GLN A 173 7.06 -6.93 19.84
CA GLN A 173 6.39 -5.62 19.82
C GLN A 173 6.81 -4.75 18.63
N ASP A 174 8.06 -4.83 18.19
CA ASP A 174 8.57 -4.03 17.07
C ASP A 174 8.95 -4.93 15.89
N ALA A 175 8.47 -4.58 14.69
CA ALA A 175 8.72 -5.33 13.46
C ALA A 175 10.22 -5.48 13.13
N LYS A 176 11.07 -4.53 13.55
CA LYS A 176 12.53 -4.62 13.35
C LYS A 176 13.17 -5.79 14.11
N ASP A 177 12.57 -6.22 15.22
CA ASP A 177 13.13 -7.24 16.11
C ASP A 177 12.68 -8.68 15.74
N LEU A 178 11.69 -8.83 14.87
CA LEU A 178 11.12 -10.14 14.49
C LEU A 178 12.17 -11.09 13.90
N LEU A 179 12.87 -10.63 12.86
CA LEU A 179 13.88 -11.45 12.19
C LEU A 179 15.03 -11.81 13.12
N ALA A 180 15.49 -10.85 13.95
CA ALA A 180 16.53 -11.09 14.94
C ALA A 180 16.08 -12.10 16.00
N ALA A 181 14.82 -12.04 16.46
CA ALA A 181 14.26 -13.02 17.39
C ALA A 181 14.28 -14.45 16.82
N TYR A 182 13.90 -14.58 15.54
CA TYR A 182 13.95 -15.86 14.85
C TYR A 182 15.40 -16.39 14.69
N ILE A 183 16.33 -15.57 14.18
CA ILE A 183 17.74 -15.96 13.99
C ILE A 183 18.40 -16.36 15.31
N ASN A 184 18.11 -15.62 16.39
CA ASN A 184 18.66 -15.90 17.72
C ASN A 184 17.97 -17.07 18.45
N GLY A 185 17.10 -17.83 17.76
CA GLY A 185 16.45 -19.03 18.29
C GLY A 185 15.42 -18.78 19.41
N LYS A 186 14.90 -17.54 19.55
CA LYS A 186 13.79 -17.26 20.46
C LYS A 186 12.51 -17.99 20.02
N CYS A 187 12.35 -18.20 18.72
CA CYS A 187 11.27 -18.99 18.11
C CYS A 187 11.83 -19.96 17.06
N ASP A 188 11.06 -20.98 16.75
CA ASP A 188 11.42 -22.05 15.83
C ASP A 188 10.92 -21.76 14.41
N ALA A 189 9.88 -20.93 14.31
CA ALA A 189 9.31 -20.43 13.07
C ALA A 189 9.00 -18.93 13.22
N TYR A 190 8.94 -18.23 12.09
CA TYR A 190 8.52 -16.84 12.00
C TYR A 190 7.38 -16.72 11.00
N THR A 191 6.28 -16.06 11.37
CA THR A 191 5.11 -15.84 10.50
C THR A 191 4.93 -14.37 10.17
N ASP A 192 4.67 -14.09 8.88
CA ASP A 192 4.41 -12.77 8.32
C ASP A 192 3.77 -12.95 6.92
N ASP A 193 3.52 -11.87 6.20
CA ASP A 193 3.16 -11.91 4.79
C ASP A 193 4.22 -12.66 3.98
N SER A 194 3.79 -13.52 3.06
CA SER A 194 4.68 -14.44 2.35
C SER A 194 5.79 -13.72 1.58
N THR A 195 5.46 -12.58 0.98
CA THR A 195 6.44 -11.75 0.28
C THR A 195 7.48 -11.15 1.23
N LEU A 196 7.05 -10.67 2.41
CA LEU A 196 7.97 -10.16 3.42
C LEU A 196 8.90 -11.25 3.95
N LEU A 197 8.39 -12.47 4.13
CA LEU A 197 9.20 -13.62 4.53
C LEU A 197 10.25 -13.95 3.46
N GLU A 198 9.89 -13.93 2.17
CA GLU A 198 10.85 -14.16 1.07
C GLU A 198 11.93 -13.07 1.02
N ILE A 199 11.53 -11.80 1.18
CA ILE A 199 12.48 -10.68 1.25
C ILE A 199 13.45 -10.89 2.42
N LYS A 200 12.95 -11.15 3.61
CA LYS A 200 13.74 -11.36 4.83
C LYS A 200 14.63 -12.60 4.72
N ARG A 201 14.12 -13.70 4.15
CA ARG A 201 14.92 -14.89 3.88
C ARG A 201 16.16 -14.57 3.03
N LYS A 202 15.99 -13.79 1.97
CA LYS A 202 17.11 -13.38 1.08
C LYS A 202 18.18 -12.52 1.79
N THR A 203 17.84 -11.87 2.90
CA THR A 203 18.83 -11.10 3.69
C THR A 203 19.62 -11.98 4.68
N LEU A 204 19.23 -13.24 4.86
CA LEU A 204 19.95 -14.15 5.74
C LEU A 204 21.28 -14.58 5.13
N GLN A 205 22.32 -14.69 5.95
CA GLN A 205 23.63 -15.17 5.53
C GLN A 205 23.56 -16.60 4.97
N GLU A 206 22.71 -17.46 5.55
CA GLU A 206 22.47 -18.85 5.13
C GLU A 206 21.04 -19.01 4.58
N SER A 207 20.69 -18.18 3.60
CA SER A 207 19.32 -18.11 3.06
C SER A 207 18.79 -19.44 2.50
N ASP A 208 19.69 -20.32 2.04
CA ASP A 208 19.41 -21.66 1.53
C ASP A 208 19.07 -22.68 2.63
N GLN A 209 19.43 -22.39 3.89
CA GLN A 209 19.03 -23.22 5.05
C GLN A 209 17.64 -22.88 5.58
N HIS A 210 16.95 -21.93 5.00
CA HIS A 210 15.62 -21.48 5.40
C HIS A 210 14.65 -21.56 4.22
N ILE A 211 13.40 -21.87 4.51
CA ILE A 211 12.34 -21.99 3.50
C ILE A 211 11.10 -21.22 3.96
N VAL A 212 10.49 -20.47 3.04
CA VAL A 212 9.11 -19.99 3.21
C VAL A 212 8.18 -21.08 2.76
N LEU A 213 7.28 -21.52 3.65
CA LEU A 213 6.35 -22.58 3.33
C LEU A 213 5.38 -22.18 2.21
N PRO A 214 4.98 -23.10 1.31
CA PRO A 214 4.08 -22.76 0.21
C PRO A 214 2.61 -22.57 0.65
N HIS A 215 2.32 -22.79 1.92
CA HIS A 215 0.97 -22.76 2.48
C HIS A 215 0.61 -21.31 2.88
N ILE A 216 -0.51 -20.85 2.38
CA ILE A 216 -1.06 -19.52 2.71
C ILE A 216 -2.26 -19.71 3.63
N ILE A 217 -2.29 -19.01 4.76
CA ILE A 217 -3.33 -19.14 5.80
C ILE A 217 -4.27 -17.93 5.90
N SER A 218 -4.00 -16.86 5.16
CA SER A 218 -4.84 -15.66 5.18
C SER A 218 -4.94 -14.98 3.81
N LYS A 219 -5.78 -13.95 3.75
CA LYS A 219 -5.85 -13.01 2.64
C LYS A 219 -5.32 -11.67 3.15
N GLU A 220 -4.28 -11.14 2.49
CA GLU A 220 -3.66 -9.87 2.83
C GLU A 220 -3.75 -8.90 1.62
N PRO A 221 -4.94 -8.30 1.37
CA PRO A 221 -5.08 -7.24 0.37
C PRO A 221 -4.45 -5.96 0.91
N ILE A 222 -3.30 -5.60 0.38
CA ILE A 222 -2.54 -4.41 0.78
C ILE A 222 -3.07 -3.19 0.06
N SER A 223 -3.37 -2.13 0.80
CA SER A 223 -3.92 -0.89 0.24
C SER A 223 -3.42 0.33 1.01
N PRO A 224 -3.15 1.45 0.33
CA PRO A 224 -2.97 2.74 0.99
C PRO A 224 -4.24 3.17 1.70
N VAL A 225 -4.08 3.95 2.78
CA VAL A 225 -5.20 4.53 3.53
C VAL A 225 -5.08 6.04 3.62
N VAL A 226 -6.24 6.68 3.70
CA VAL A 226 -6.41 8.13 3.86
C VAL A 226 -7.38 8.43 5.02
N ILE A 227 -7.53 9.67 5.38
CA ILE A 227 -8.52 10.09 6.40
C ILE A 227 -9.93 9.76 5.90
N GLN A 228 -10.78 9.24 6.79
CA GLN A 228 -12.18 8.96 6.50
C GLN A 228 -12.97 10.25 6.31
N GLY A 229 -13.91 10.22 5.36
CA GLY A 229 -14.82 11.34 5.09
C GLY A 229 -14.33 12.34 4.04
N ASP A 230 -13.06 12.25 3.60
CA ASP A 230 -12.55 13.00 2.45
C ASP A 230 -12.65 12.15 1.18
N SER A 231 -13.86 12.05 0.64
CA SER A 231 -14.14 11.20 -0.52
C SER A 231 -13.37 11.63 -1.77
N GLN A 232 -13.18 12.94 -1.98
CA GLN A 232 -12.40 13.44 -3.11
C GLN A 232 -10.94 12.97 -3.02
N TRP A 233 -10.32 13.09 -1.84
CA TRP A 233 -8.94 12.68 -1.64
C TRP A 233 -8.79 11.16 -1.80
N ARG A 234 -9.69 10.38 -1.21
CA ARG A 234 -9.75 8.92 -1.39
C ARG A 234 -9.82 8.55 -2.87
N ASP A 235 -10.68 9.21 -3.64
CA ASP A 235 -10.87 8.93 -5.05
C ASP A 235 -9.64 9.35 -5.88
N ILE A 236 -8.97 10.45 -5.57
CA ILE A 236 -7.70 10.84 -6.19
C ILE A 236 -6.64 9.75 -6.00
N VAL A 237 -6.44 9.26 -4.78
CA VAL A 237 -5.46 8.20 -4.51
C VAL A 237 -5.85 6.90 -5.23
N ARG A 238 -7.12 6.51 -5.15
CA ARG A 238 -7.67 5.32 -5.82
C ARG A 238 -7.46 5.37 -7.33
N TRP A 239 -7.88 6.46 -7.97
CA TRP A 239 -7.77 6.60 -9.41
C TRP A 239 -6.33 6.78 -9.89
N SER A 240 -5.41 7.27 -9.06
CA SER A 240 -3.98 7.26 -9.36
C SER A 240 -3.46 5.82 -9.52
N ILE A 241 -3.90 4.90 -8.68
CA ILE A 241 -3.57 3.47 -8.78
C ILE A 241 -4.22 2.84 -10.01
N PHE A 242 -5.52 3.11 -10.23
CA PHE A 242 -6.25 2.59 -11.38
C PHE A 242 -5.73 3.13 -12.71
N ALA A 243 -5.21 4.36 -12.76
CA ALA A 243 -4.56 4.90 -13.95
C ALA A 243 -3.32 4.08 -14.34
N MET A 244 -2.51 3.66 -13.38
CA MET A 244 -1.35 2.80 -13.65
C MET A 244 -1.76 1.40 -14.15
N LEU A 245 -2.84 0.81 -13.61
CA LEU A 245 -3.37 -0.48 -14.07
C LEU A 245 -3.96 -0.37 -15.48
N ASN A 246 -4.79 0.65 -15.75
CA ASN A 246 -5.32 0.90 -17.08
C ASN A 246 -4.19 1.15 -18.11
N ALA A 247 -3.13 1.86 -17.70
CA ALA A 247 -1.97 2.06 -18.57
C ALA A 247 -1.27 0.73 -18.93
N GLU A 248 -1.12 -0.18 -17.95
CA GLU A 248 -0.57 -1.51 -18.21
C GLU A 248 -1.46 -2.31 -19.16
N GLU A 249 -2.78 -2.31 -18.98
CA GLU A 249 -3.74 -3.00 -19.87
C GLU A 249 -3.63 -2.52 -21.33
N HIS A 250 -3.35 -1.24 -21.51
CA HIS A 250 -3.17 -0.63 -22.85
C HIS A 250 -1.71 -0.63 -23.33
N ASN A 251 -0.79 -1.25 -22.61
CA ASN A 251 0.65 -1.26 -22.88
C ASN A 251 1.26 0.15 -23.01
N ILE A 252 0.72 1.11 -22.22
CA ILE A 252 1.29 2.44 -22.11
C ILE A 252 2.32 2.42 -20.98
N THR A 253 3.55 2.83 -21.30
CA THR A 253 4.69 2.84 -20.38
C THR A 253 5.29 4.25 -20.25
N SER A 254 6.15 4.44 -19.26
CA SER A 254 6.90 5.70 -19.10
C SER A 254 7.71 6.08 -20.35
N THR A 255 8.16 5.10 -21.11
CA THR A 255 8.99 5.30 -22.31
C THR A 255 8.19 5.56 -23.58
N ASN A 256 6.92 5.15 -23.65
CA ASN A 256 6.11 5.29 -24.86
C ASN A 256 4.95 6.28 -24.76
N VAL A 257 4.62 6.75 -23.53
CA VAL A 257 3.45 7.60 -23.28
C VAL A 257 3.45 8.89 -24.11
N GLU A 258 4.60 9.50 -24.39
CA GLU A 258 4.71 10.72 -25.19
C GLU A 258 4.23 10.49 -26.63
N ASN A 259 4.52 9.32 -27.18
CA ASN A 259 4.12 8.93 -28.54
C ASN A 259 2.74 8.27 -28.62
N ALA A 260 2.11 7.98 -27.47
CA ALA A 260 0.85 7.24 -27.39
C ALA A 260 -0.29 8.02 -28.08
N LYS A 261 -0.34 9.35 -27.96
CA LYS A 261 -1.32 10.21 -28.63
C LYS A 261 -1.35 9.96 -30.14
N ASN A 262 -0.19 9.88 -30.78
CA ASN A 262 -0.12 9.72 -32.23
C ASN A 262 -0.39 8.28 -32.66
N LYS A 263 0.15 7.29 -31.93
CA LYS A 263 0.03 5.87 -32.26
C LYS A 263 -1.35 5.30 -31.94
N LEU A 264 -2.00 5.78 -30.89
CA LEU A 264 -3.24 5.23 -30.33
C LEU A 264 -4.41 6.22 -30.39
N LYS A 265 -4.34 7.23 -31.29
CA LYS A 265 -5.39 8.25 -31.49
C LYS A 265 -6.78 7.67 -31.80
N HIS A 266 -6.85 6.43 -32.27
CA HIS A 266 -8.09 5.71 -32.57
C HIS A 266 -8.61 4.88 -31.40
N ASN A 267 -7.91 4.87 -30.25
CA ASN A 267 -8.36 4.21 -29.04
C ASN A 267 -8.94 5.25 -28.04
N PRO A 268 -10.28 5.37 -27.95
CA PRO A 268 -10.91 6.39 -27.10
C PRO A 268 -10.54 6.22 -25.61
N ALA A 269 -10.33 4.98 -25.11
CA ALA A 269 -9.96 4.72 -23.73
C ALA A 269 -8.58 5.30 -23.40
N VAL A 270 -7.62 5.13 -24.32
CA VAL A 270 -6.27 5.70 -24.16
C VAL A 270 -6.32 7.23 -24.24
N MET A 271 -7.13 7.79 -25.13
CA MET A 271 -7.26 9.25 -25.26
C MET A 271 -7.86 9.88 -24.00
N ARG A 272 -8.84 9.22 -23.36
CA ARG A 272 -9.38 9.65 -22.07
C ARG A 272 -8.36 9.49 -20.94
N LEU A 273 -7.72 8.32 -20.84
CA LEU A 273 -6.69 8.04 -19.82
C LEU A 273 -5.60 9.12 -19.82
N LEU A 274 -5.14 9.53 -21.00
CA LEU A 274 -4.07 10.52 -21.12
C LEU A 274 -4.55 11.98 -21.10
N GLY A 275 -5.86 12.22 -20.87
CA GLY A 275 -6.43 13.56 -20.74
C GLY A 275 -6.55 14.34 -22.06
N TYR A 276 -6.55 13.67 -23.20
CA TYR A 276 -6.70 14.30 -24.50
C TYR A 276 -8.17 14.51 -24.89
N THR A 277 -9.10 13.80 -24.25
CA THR A 277 -10.55 13.94 -24.39
C THR A 277 -11.23 13.89 -23.03
N ASP A 278 -12.45 14.45 -22.97
CA ASP A 278 -13.41 14.34 -21.85
C ASP A 278 -13.01 14.94 -20.50
N ASN A 279 -11.80 15.50 -20.35
CA ASN A 279 -11.31 16.19 -19.15
C ASN A 279 -11.80 15.58 -17.80
N ILE A 280 -11.73 14.25 -17.66
CA ILE A 280 -12.21 13.53 -16.47
C ILE A 280 -11.46 13.98 -15.19
N GLY A 281 -10.22 14.46 -15.32
CA GLY A 281 -9.44 15.00 -14.20
C GLY A 281 -10.17 16.12 -13.45
N ALA A 282 -10.97 16.92 -14.13
CA ALA A 282 -11.72 18.01 -13.51
C ALA A 282 -12.70 17.54 -12.43
N THR A 283 -13.31 16.35 -12.60
CA THR A 283 -14.22 15.76 -11.60
C THR A 283 -13.51 15.42 -10.28
N LEU A 284 -12.20 15.20 -10.34
CA LEU A 284 -11.32 14.98 -9.20
C LEU A 284 -10.65 16.28 -8.71
N GLY A 285 -10.86 17.41 -9.39
CA GLY A 285 -10.14 18.66 -9.10
C GLY A 285 -8.68 18.64 -9.57
N LEU A 286 -8.35 17.79 -10.55
CA LEU A 286 -7.00 17.63 -11.12
C LEU A 286 -6.90 18.25 -12.51
N GLN A 287 -5.66 18.44 -13.00
CA GLN A 287 -5.41 18.87 -14.37
C GLN A 287 -5.79 17.76 -15.35
N PRO A 288 -6.15 18.09 -16.62
CA PRO A 288 -6.55 17.09 -17.61
C PRO A 288 -5.53 15.97 -17.82
N ASP A 289 -4.26 16.27 -17.75
CA ASP A 289 -3.12 15.37 -17.99
C ASP A 289 -2.61 14.62 -16.76
N TRP A 290 -3.37 14.61 -15.66
CA TRP A 290 -2.95 14.02 -14.38
C TRP A 290 -2.46 12.57 -14.51
N ALA A 291 -3.17 11.72 -15.26
CA ALA A 291 -2.78 10.33 -15.47
C ALA A 291 -1.57 10.20 -16.41
N TYR A 292 -1.46 11.07 -17.42
CA TYR A 292 -0.25 11.18 -18.24
C TYR A 292 0.97 11.50 -17.35
N GLN A 293 0.86 12.45 -16.41
CA GLN A 293 1.94 12.80 -15.50
C GLN A 293 2.36 11.62 -14.61
N ILE A 294 1.42 10.82 -14.12
CA ILE A 294 1.72 9.57 -13.40
C ILE A 294 2.56 8.64 -14.29
N ILE A 295 2.05 8.32 -15.48
CA ILE A 295 2.67 7.33 -16.35
C ILE A 295 4.05 7.79 -16.82
N LYS A 296 4.20 9.06 -17.19
CA LYS A 296 5.47 9.63 -17.64
C LYS A 296 6.54 9.59 -16.56
N GLN A 297 6.20 9.91 -15.31
CA GLN A 297 7.18 10.10 -14.24
C GLN A 297 7.38 8.86 -13.37
N VAL A 298 6.36 8.01 -13.24
CA VAL A 298 6.37 6.82 -12.40
C VAL A 298 6.25 5.52 -13.20
N GLY A 299 5.52 5.55 -14.31
CA GLY A 299 5.25 4.39 -15.15
C GLY A 299 3.89 3.75 -14.85
N ASN A 300 3.62 2.63 -15.53
CA ASN A 300 2.45 1.81 -15.29
C ASN A 300 2.68 0.83 -14.14
N TYR A 301 1.66 0.05 -13.75
CA TYR A 301 1.77 -0.86 -12.62
C TYR A 301 2.79 -1.99 -12.86
N SER A 302 2.97 -2.47 -14.09
CA SER A 302 4.00 -3.45 -14.41
C SER A 302 5.41 -2.89 -14.19
N GLU A 303 5.68 -1.66 -14.66
CA GLU A 303 6.98 -1.02 -14.45
C GLU A 303 7.27 -0.82 -12.96
N LEU A 304 6.25 -0.39 -12.19
CA LEU A 304 6.36 -0.27 -10.74
C LEU A 304 6.65 -1.61 -10.07
N TYR A 305 5.95 -2.67 -10.47
CA TYR A 305 6.17 -4.02 -9.93
C TYR A 305 7.57 -4.54 -10.25
N GLU A 306 7.96 -4.52 -11.53
CA GLU A 306 9.21 -5.12 -12.00
C GLU A 306 10.45 -4.47 -11.36
N ARG A 307 10.48 -3.14 -11.23
CA ARG A 307 11.64 -2.46 -10.63
C ARG A 307 11.75 -2.64 -9.12
N ASN A 308 10.62 -2.89 -8.41
CA ASN A 308 10.63 -2.97 -6.95
C ASN A 308 10.66 -4.41 -6.42
N LEU A 309 9.93 -5.32 -7.04
CA LEU A 309 9.76 -6.70 -6.58
C LEU A 309 10.11 -7.73 -7.65
N GLY A 310 9.89 -7.41 -8.93
CA GLY A 310 9.95 -8.33 -10.04
C GLY A 310 11.36 -8.62 -10.56
N SER A 311 11.43 -8.99 -11.82
CA SER A 311 12.65 -9.47 -12.47
C SER A 311 13.74 -8.39 -12.66
N ALA A 312 13.36 -7.11 -12.65
CA ALA A 312 14.29 -5.99 -12.69
C ALA A 312 14.85 -5.59 -11.31
N SER A 313 14.39 -6.24 -10.24
CA SER A 313 14.90 -6.06 -8.87
C SER A 313 15.76 -7.26 -8.43
N GLU A 314 16.59 -7.04 -7.40
CA GLU A 314 17.34 -8.12 -6.74
C GLU A 314 16.42 -9.16 -6.08
N LEU A 315 15.14 -8.82 -5.85
CA LEU A 315 14.17 -9.67 -5.18
C LEU A 315 13.61 -10.76 -6.11
N ASN A 316 13.40 -10.47 -7.39
CA ASN A 316 12.89 -11.38 -8.40
C ASN A 316 11.68 -12.22 -7.89
N ILE A 317 10.67 -11.53 -7.35
CA ILE A 317 9.43 -12.14 -6.85
C ILE A 317 8.43 -12.21 -7.99
N PRO A 318 7.85 -13.38 -8.28
CA PRO A 318 6.86 -13.51 -9.35
C PRO A 318 5.53 -12.84 -8.97
N ARG A 319 4.86 -12.22 -9.94
CA ARG A 319 3.61 -11.46 -9.71
C ARG A 319 2.44 -12.28 -9.16
N ARG A 320 2.32 -13.55 -9.50
CA ARG A 320 1.23 -14.44 -9.04
C ARG A 320 -0.15 -13.78 -9.20
N LEU A 321 -0.91 -13.58 -8.11
CA LEU A 321 -2.20 -12.89 -8.10
C LEU A 321 -2.10 -11.41 -8.55
N ASN A 322 -0.93 -10.82 -8.45
CA ASN A 322 -0.69 -9.42 -8.82
C ASN A 322 -0.49 -9.19 -10.33
N LYS A 323 -0.74 -10.21 -11.16
CA LYS A 323 -0.91 -10.03 -12.61
C LYS A 323 -2.24 -9.36 -12.91
N LEU A 324 -2.34 -8.71 -14.09
CA LEU A 324 -3.62 -8.24 -14.59
C LEU A 324 -4.63 -9.39 -14.72
N TRP A 325 -5.91 -9.08 -14.59
CA TRP A 325 -7.00 -10.02 -14.80
C TRP A 325 -6.96 -10.70 -16.18
N THR A 326 -6.51 -10.00 -17.22
CA THR A 326 -6.27 -10.55 -18.58
C THR A 326 -5.10 -11.55 -18.65
N GLN A 327 -4.27 -11.61 -17.63
CA GLN A 327 -3.07 -12.47 -17.55
C GLN A 327 -3.21 -13.56 -16.48
N GLY A 328 -4.43 -13.80 -15.99
CA GLY A 328 -4.73 -14.80 -14.96
C GLY A 328 -4.44 -14.34 -13.52
N GLY A 329 -4.27 -13.06 -13.28
CA GLY A 329 -4.22 -12.44 -11.96
C GLY A 329 -5.57 -11.86 -11.54
N ILE A 330 -5.56 -11.01 -10.51
CA ILE A 330 -6.74 -10.34 -9.97
C ILE A 330 -6.56 -8.82 -9.86
N MET A 331 -5.48 -8.26 -10.43
CA MET A 331 -5.36 -6.81 -10.54
C MET A 331 -6.33 -6.33 -11.61
N TYR A 332 -7.31 -5.55 -11.14
CA TYR A 332 -8.45 -5.10 -11.93
C TYR A 332 -8.74 -3.63 -11.64
N ALA A 333 -8.80 -2.79 -12.65
CA ALA A 333 -9.21 -1.41 -12.54
C ALA A 333 -10.56 -1.18 -13.22
N PRO A 334 -11.48 -0.39 -12.63
CA PRO A 334 -12.68 0.05 -13.31
C PRO A 334 -12.34 0.87 -14.56
N PRO A 335 -13.23 0.87 -15.58
CA PRO A 335 -13.02 1.66 -16.78
C PRO A 335 -13.12 3.17 -16.48
N MET A 336 -12.31 3.96 -17.18
CA MET A 336 -12.33 5.43 -17.14
C MET A 336 -13.30 5.94 -18.21
N LEU A 337 -14.59 6.03 -17.87
CA LEU A 337 -15.68 6.45 -18.76
C LEU A 337 -16.29 7.78 -18.31
#